data_92325a3a8f52d28c9c18e72797f00532
#
_entry.id   92325a3a8f52d28c9c18e72797f00532
#
_cell.length_a   1.000
_cell.length_b   1.000
_cell.length_c   1.000
_cell.angle_alpha   90.00
_cell.angle_beta   90.00
_cell.angle_gamma   90.00
#
_symmetry.space_group_name_H-M   'P 1'
#
loop_
_entity.id
_entity.type
_entity.pdbx_description
1 polymer ?
#
loop_
_entity_poly.entity_id
_entity_poly.type
_entity_poly.pdbx_seq_one_letter_code
_entity_poly.pdbx_strand_id
1 'polypeptide(L)'
;MTDSDKLDVILTEIIDMKTDIRGMKSDIQGVKTEMQGMKSDILGVKAEMQGMKSDIQNIQSDIKSLNTRMDNLEFQLKSTERILKSQIMKSETLILGEVERVHLILDQHIHNQTMHTALA
;
A
#
# COMPACT_ATOMS: atom_id res chain seq x y z
N MET A 1 -67.36 -47.97 -20.52
CA MET A 1 -66.89 -47.48 -19.23
C MET A 1 -68.08 -47.36 -18.24
N THR A 2 -68.05 -48.09 -17.21
CA THR A 2 -69.07 -48.01 -16.14
C THR A 2 -68.75 -46.83 -15.20
N ASP A 3 -69.74 -46.48 -14.38
CA ASP A 3 -69.56 -45.47 -13.34
C ASP A 3 -68.46 -45.83 -12.33
N SER A 4 -68.35 -47.15 -12.04
CA SER A 4 -67.27 -47.67 -11.18
C SER A 4 -65.89 -47.50 -11.80
N ASP A 5 -65.73 -47.70 -13.12
CA ASP A 5 -64.51 -47.48 -13.86
C ASP A 5 -64.10 -46.00 -13.83
N LYS A 6 -65.08 -45.11 -14.01
CA LYS A 6 -64.86 -43.65 -13.95
C LYS A 6 -64.39 -43.22 -12.56
N LEU A 7 -64.97 -43.74 -11.51
CA LEU A 7 -64.56 -43.50 -10.13
C LEU A 7 -63.14 -43.96 -9.86
N ASP A 8 -62.75 -45.12 -10.36
CA ASP A 8 -61.40 -45.66 -10.23
C ASP A 8 -60.37 -44.75 -10.88
N VAL A 9 -60.66 -44.23 -12.10
CA VAL A 9 -59.80 -43.29 -12.80
C VAL A 9 -59.65 -41.96 -12.01
N ILE A 10 -60.73 -41.42 -11.51
CA ILE A 10 -60.73 -40.21 -10.71
C ILE A 10 -59.92 -40.41 -9.42
N LEU A 11 -60.06 -41.52 -8.76
CA LEU A 11 -59.36 -41.86 -7.53
C LEU A 11 -57.86 -41.97 -7.78
N THR A 12 -57.47 -42.62 -8.86
CA THR A 12 -56.07 -42.77 -9.27
C THR A 12 -55.43 -41.37 -9.54
N GLU A 13 -56.15 -40.51 -10.26
CA GLU A 13 -55.67 -39.15 -10.54
C GLU A 13 -55.53 -38.31 -9.24
N ILE A 14 -56.44 -38.44 -8.28
CA ILE A 14 -56.35 -37.80 -6.99
C ILE A 14 -55.12 -38.27 -6.20
N ILE A 15 -54.84 -39.57 -6.22
CA ILE A 15 -53.67 -40.12 -5.56
C ILE A 15 -52.37 -39.61 -6.20
N ASP A 16 -52.32 -39.53 -7.53
CA ASP A 16 -51.19 -39.00 -8.29
C ASP A 16 -50.96 -37.51 -7.97
N MET A 17 -52.04 -36.72 -7.91
CA MET A 17 -52.02 -35.33 -7.53
C MET A 17 -51.50 -35.12 -6.09
N LYS A 18 -51.88 -35.98 -5.16
CA LYS A 18 -51.37 -35.92 -3.78
C LYS A 18 -49.88 -36.22 -3.73
N THR A 19 -49.42 -37.15 -4.51
CA THR A 19 -48.00 -37.49 -4.62
C THR A 19 -47.19 -36.29 -5.19
N ASP A 20 -47.72 -35.67 -6.25
CA ASP A 20 -47.12 -34.49 -6.85
C ASP A 20 -47.06 -33.32 -5.85
N ILE A 21 -48.12 -33.09 -5.09
CA ILE A 21 -48.18 -32.05 -4.05
C ILE A 21 -47.13 -32.29 -2.97
N ARG A 22 -46.93 -33.53 -2.54
CA ARG A 22 -45.87 -33.88 -1.57
C ARG A 22 -44.51 -33.61 -2.12
N GLY A 23 -44.27 -33.95 -3.40
CA GLY A 23 -43.04 -33.65 -4.10
C GLY A 23 -42.78 -32.16 -4.16
N MET A 24 -43.76 -31.36 -4.52
CA MET A 24 -43.65 -29.88 -4.54
C MET A 24 -43.40 -29.29 -3.14
N LYS A 25 -44.04 -29.84 -2.10
CA LYS A 25 -43.74 -29.41 -0.71
C LYS A 25 -42.31 -29.68 -0.32
N SER A 26 -41.77 -30.84 -0.70
CA SER A 26 -40.36 -31.20 -0.47
C SER A 26 -39.45 -30.24 -1.20
N ASP A 27 -39.74 -29.93 -2.46
CA ASP A 27 -38.94 -29.00 -3.28
C ASP A 27 -38.97 -27.58 -2.69
N ILE A 28 -40.12 -27.13 -2.22
CA ILE A 28 -40.25 -25.82 -1.55
C ILE A 28 -39.41 -25.76 -0.28
N GLN A 29 -39.40 -26.83 0.51
CA GLN A 29 -38.52 -26.90 1.70
C GLN A 29 -37.03 -26.85 1.32
N GLY A 30 -36.63 -27.54 0.26
CA GLY A 30 -35.30 -27.49 -0.26
C GLY A 30 -34.87 -26.08 -0.67
N VAL A 31 -35.74 -25.38 -1.43
CA VAL A 31 -35.49 -24.01 -1.86
C VAL A 31 -35.41 -23.05 -0.63
N LYS A 32 -36.25 -23.22 0.35
CA LYS A 32 -36.18 -22.42 1.60
C LYS A 32 -34.87 -22.61 2.32
N THR A 33 -34.36 -23.85 2.39
CA THR A 33 -33.10 -24.15 3.03
C THR A 33 -31.94 -23.51 2.25
N GLU A 34 -31.93 -23.61 0.92
CA GLU A 34 -30.93 -22.95 0.06
C GLU A 34 -30.97 -21.43 0.22
N MET A 35 -32.17 -20.83 0.28
CA MET A 35 -32.29 -19.38 0.49
C MET A 35 -31.74 -18.93 1.85
N GLN A 36 -31.91 -19.72 2.90
CA GLN A 36 -31.33 -19.44 4.21
C GLN A 36 -29.79 -19.52 4.16
N GLY A 37 -29.25 -20.52 3.47
CA GLY A 37 -27.82 -20.63 3.22
C GLY A 37 -27.26 -19.43 2.48
N MET A 38 -27.92 -19.01 1.40
CA MET A 38 -27.54 -17.82 0.63
C MET A 38 -27.60 -16.54 1.47
N LYS A 39 -28.61 -16.41 2.31
CA LYS A 39 -28.74 -15.28 3.25
C LYS A 39 -27.57 -15.21 4.21
N SER A 40 -27.17 -16.35 4.76
CA SER A 40 -26.01 -16.46 5.63
C SER A 40 -24.73 -16.08 4.89
N ASP A 41 -24.55 -16.56 3.66
CA ASP A 41 -23.40 -16.25 2.81
C ASP A 41 -23.33 -14.75 2.51
N ILE A 42 -24.44 -14.12 2.20
CA ILE A 42 -24.51 -12.67 1.96
C ILE A 42 -24.10 -11.88 3.20
N LEU A 43 -24.52 -12.30 4.39
CA LEU A 43 -24.11 -11.67 5.64
C LEU A 43 -22.61 -11.81 5.88
N GLY A 44 -22.05 -12.98 5.56
CA GLY A 44 -20.61 -13.22 5.62
C GLY A 44 -19.82 -12.31 4.68
N VAL A 45 -20.27 -12.20 3.43
CA VAL A 45 -19.65 -11.31 2.43
C VAL A 45 -19.74 -9.84 2.87
N LYS A 46 -20.86 -9.41 3.41
CA LYS A 46 -21.00 -8.05 3.96
C LYS A 46 -20.01 -7.78 5.09
N ALA A 47 -19.81 -8.72 5.99
CA ALA A 47 -18.86 -8.59 7.08
C ALA A 47 -17.43 -8.49 6.55
N GLU A 48 -17.07 -9.32 5.57
CA GLU A 48 -15.75 -9.25 4.90
C GLU A 48 -15.56 -7.91 4.19
N MET A 49 -16.57 -7.40 3.50
CA MET A 49 -16.50 -6.10 2.83
C MET A 49 -16.28 -4.96 3.81
N GLN A 50 -16.91 -4.99 4.98
CA GLN A 50 -16.68 -4.00 6.04
C GLN A 50 -15.25 -4.07 6.58
N GLY A 51 -14.73 -5.28 6.78
CA GLY A 51 -13.34 -5.49 7.16
C GLY A 51 -12.36 -4.92 6.13
N MET A 52 -12.59 -5.19 4.85
CA MET A 52 -11.79 -4.64 3.74
C MET A 52 -11.86 -3.12 3.69
N LYS A 53 -13.03 -2.53 3.91
CA LYS A 53 -13.22 -1.08 3.97
C LYS A 53 -12.39 -0.46 5.10
N SER A 54 -12.38 -1.09 6.26
CA SER A 54 -11.55 -0.67 7.40
C SER A 54 -10.07 -0.76 7.06
N ASP A 55 -9.63 -1.85 6.42
CA ASP A 55 -8.25 -2.03 5.99
C ASP A 55 -7.82 -0.96 4.99
N ILE A 56 -8.69 -0.62 4.03
CA ILE A 56 -8.43 0.45 3.06
C ILE A 56 -8.26 1.80 3.76
N GLN A 57 -9.09 2.11 4.75
CA GLN A 57 -8.96 3.34 5.53
C GLN A 57 -7.63 3.39 6.29
N ASN A 58 -7.21 2.29 6.88
CA ASN A 58 -5.92 2.17 7.56
C ASN A 58 -4.75 2.37 6.59
N ILE A 59 -4.82 1.75 5.41
CA ILE A 59 -3.81 1.91 4.35
C ILE A 59 -3.73 3.37 3.89
N GLN A 60 -4.86 4.03 3.70
CA GLN A 60 -4.91 5.44 3.33
C GLN A 60 -4.25 6.33 4.39
N SER A 61 -4.49 6.05 5.66
CA SER A 61 -3.86 6.74 6.77
C SER A 61 -2.34 6.52 6.78
N ASP A 62 -1.89 5.28 6.55
CA ASP A 62 -0.47 4.94 6.47
C ASP A 62 0.21 5.64 5.29
N ILE A 63 -0.45 5.72 4.14
CA ILE A 63 0.06 6.45 2.97
C ILE A 63 0.25 7.93 3.28
N LYS A 64 -0.72 8.56 3.95
CA LYS A 64 -0.58 9.96 4.39
C LYS A 64 0.62 10.15 5.30
N SER A 65 0.78 9.26 6.25
CA SER A 65 1.90 9.27 7.19
C SER A 65 3.23 9.12 6.46
N LEU A 66 3.31 8.18 5.51
CA LEU A 66 4.50 7.97 4.68
C LEU A 66 4.84 9.19 3.83
N ASN A 67 3.84 9.82 3.22
CA ASN A 67 4.04 11.04 2.42
C ASN A 67 4.61 12.17 3.27
N THR A 68 4.11 12.36 4.49
CA THR A 68 4.65 13.36 5.42
C THR A 68 6.09 13.06 5.79
N ARG A 69 6.41 11.80 6.05
CA ARG A 69 7.78 11.39 6.36
C ARG A 69 8.72 11.59 5.17
N MET A 70 8.26 11.29 3.96
CA MET A 70 9.03 11.53 2.74
C MET A 70 9.31 13.00 2.51
N ASP A 71 8.31 13.87 2.72
CA ASP A 71 8.49 15.32 2.61
C ASP A 71 9.52 15.84 3.63
N ASN A 72 9.47 15.35 4.86
CA ASN A 72 10.44 15.70 5.89
C ASN A 72 11.85 15.22 5.55
N LEU A 73 11.98 14.00 5.02
CA LEU A 73 13.27 13.48 4.57
C LEU A 73 13.83 14.27 3.41
N GLU A 74 13.00 14.64 2.45
CA GLU A 74 13.41 15.48 1.32
C GLU A 74 13.91 16.84 1.80
N PHE A 75 13.20 17.46 2.73
CA PHE A 75 13.61 18.71 3.35
C PHE A 75 14.97 18.58 4.06
N GLN A 76 15.15 17.52 4.85
CA GLN A 76 16.40 17.25 5.55
C GLN A 76 17.57 16.99 4.59
N LEU A 77 17.31 16.26 3.50
CA LEU A 77 18.32 16.02 2.47
C LEU A 77 18.77 17.31 1.81
N LYS A 78 17.85 18.18 1.43
CA LYS A 78 18.15 19.48 0.84
C LYS A 78 18.94 20.37 1.81
N SER A 79 18.56 20.35 3.08
CA SER A 79 19.26 21.10 4.13
C SER A 79 20.68 20.58 4.33
N THR A 80 20.86 19.27 4.40
CA THR A 80 22.16 18.61 4.52
C THR A 80 23.05 18.90 3.31
N GLU A 81 22.51 18.83 2.12
CA GLU A 81 23.21 19.18 0.87
C GLU A 81 23.74 20.61 0.91
N ARG A 82 22.90 21.55 1.34
CA ARG A 82 23.28 22.97 1.45
C ARG A 82 24.39 23.18 2.46
N ILE A 83 24.31 22.52 3.62
CA ILE A 83 25.33 22.57 4.66
C ILE A 83 26.66 22.00 4.16
N LEU A 84 26.62 20.85 3.50
CA LEU A 84 27.81 20.20 2.95
C LEU A 84 28.47 21.06 1.88
N LYS A 85 27.70 21.63 0.97
CA LYS A 85 28.24 22.56 -0.04
C LYS A 85 28.91 23.76 0.60
N SER A 86 28.31 24.34 1.63
CA SER A 86 28.90 25.46 2.37
C SER A 86 30.20 25.07 3.05
N GLN A 87 30.25 23.90 3.69
CA GLN A 87 31.47 23.40 4.35
C GLN A 87 32.57 23.10 3.33
N ILE A 88 32.25 22.53 2.19
CA ILE A 88 33.24 22.28 1.12
C ILE A 88 33.82 23.58 0.61
N MET A 89 32.97 24.59 0.36
CA MET A 89 33.45 25.92 -0.09
C MET A 89 34.36 26.57 0.94
N LYS A 90 34.05 26.48 2.22
CA LYS A 90 34.89 27.00 3.31
C LYS A 90 36.25 26.26 3.36
N SER A 91 36.22 24.93 3.24
CA SER A 91 37.44 24.12 3.22
C SER A 91 38.31 24.45 2.02
N GLU A 92 37.73 24.62 0.84
CA GLU A 92 38.47 25.03 -0.37
C GLU A 92 39.15 26.39 -0.18
N THR A 93 38.41 27.35 0.37
CA THR A 93 38.95 28.69 0.65
C THR A 93 40.10 28.64 1.63
N LEU A 94 39.99 27.85 2.70
CA LEU A 94 41.05 27.67 3.69
C LEU A 94 42.28 27.01 3.09
N ILE A 95 42.10 25.96 2.28
CA ILE A 95 43.18 25.23 1.60
C ILE A 95 43.91 26.15 0.63
N LEU A 96 43.17 26.91 -0.20
CA LEU A 96 43.75 27.86 -1.12
C LEU A 96 44.58 28.94 -0.40
N GLY A 97 44.04 29.47 0.72
CA GLY A 97 44.75 30.42 1.54
C GLY A 97 46.02 29.86 2.13
N GLU A 98 46.03 28.63 2.58
CA GLU A 98 47.23 27.96 3.08
C GLU A 98 48.24 27.69 1.96
N VAL A 99 47.79 27.30 0.77
CA VAL A 99 48.69 27.10 -0.40
C VAL A 99 49.33 28.43 -0.80
N GLU A 100 48.59 29.52 -0.83
CA GLU A 100 49.13 30.84 -1.11
C GLU A 100 50.16 31.29 -0.06
N ARG A 101 49.87 31.05 1.22
CA ARG A 101 50.78 31.34 2.32
C ARG A 101 52.11 30.58 2.19
N VAL A 102 52.00 29.27 1.90
CA VAL A 102 53.21 28.44 1.66
C VAL A 102 54.00 28.93 0.46
N HIS A 103 53.30 29.35 -0.60
CA HIS A 103 53.94 29.90 -1.81
C HIS A 103 54.72 31.16 -1.48
N LEU A 104 54.16 32.09 -0.74
CA LEU A 104 54.85 33.31 -0.29
C LEU A 104 56.05 33.00 0.57
N ILE A 105 55.96 32.07 1.50
CA ILE A 105 57.06 31.64 2.36
C ILE A 105 58.22 31.06 1.50
N LEU A 106 57.88 30.21 0.53
CA LEU A 106 58.87 29.65 -0.40
C LEU A 106 59.56 30.71 -1.23
N ASP A 107 58.77 31.66 -1.78
CA ASP A 107 59.34 32.76 -2.58
C ASP A 107 60.28 33.63 -1.75
N GLN A 108 59.90 33.96 -0.52
CA GLN A 108 60.75 34.70 0.41
C GLN A 108 62.04 33.91 0.75
N HIS A 109 61.90 32.62 0.98
CA HIS A 109 63.04 31.77 1.28
C HIS A 109 64.02 31.72 0.11
N ILE A 110 63.52 31.53 -1.11
CA ILE A 110 64.36 31.54 -2.33
C ILE A 110 65.05 32.88 -2.52
N HIS A 111 64.30 33.96 -2.33
CA HIS A 111 64.89 35.32 -2.43
C HIS A 111 65.95 35.55 -1.39
N ASN A 112 65.70 35.19 -0.14
CA ASN A 112 66.72 35.30 0.93
C ASN A 112 67.95 34.45 0.68
N GLN A 113 67.78 33.24 0.15
CA GLN A 113 68.91 32.38 -0.27
C GLN A 113 69.70 32.98 -1.37
N THR A 114 69.02 33.56 -2.38
CA THR A 114 69.73 34.23 -3.50
C THR A 114 70.53 35.45 -3.01
N MET A 115 69.96 36.26 -2.15
CA MET A 115 70.61 37.41 -1.54
C MET A 115 71.81 36.95 -0.67
N HIS A 116 71.64 35.93 0.13
CA HIS A 116 72.66 35.38 0.99
C HIS A 116 73.85 34.81 0.16
N THR A 117 73.59 34.12 -0.92
CA THR A 117 74.56 33.61 -1.83
C THR A 117 75.28 34.74 -2.53
N ALA A 118 74.59 35.80 -2.92
CA ALA A 118 75.18 36.98 -3.58
C ALA A 118 76.05 37.78 -2.64
N LEU A 119 75.85 37.79 -1.34
CA LEU A 119 76.62 38.46 -0.32
C LEU A 119 77.83 37.66 0.15
N ALA A 120 77.80 36.37 -0.10
CA ALA A 120 78.91 35.50 0.23
C ALA A 120 79.95 35.51 -0.82
#